data_8b79e364e3950877322286d4a83f32b0
#
_entry.id   8b79e364e3950877322286d4a83f32b0
#
_cell.length_a   1.000
_cell.length_b   1.000
_cell.length_c   1.000
_cell.angle_alpha   90.00
_cell.angle_beta   90.00
_cell.angle_gamma   90.00
#
_symmetry.space_group_name_H-M   'P 1'
#
loop_
_entity.id
_entity.type
_entity.pdbx_description
1 polymer ?
#
loop_
_entity_poly.entity_id
_entity_poly.type
_entity_poly.pdbx_seq_one_letter_code
_entity_poly.pdbx_strand_id
1 'polypeptide(L)'
;MKRFNEKLVVLSGAAAGIGYSTALRLADEGANLIVIDYDANGIKALKKKLNSSIFETYVHDIADEEGTKKIFEEVCDKYVSIDALINVAGILGFDHSKDVKMQDWKKIIDTNLTGTFFMCRYALPMLLISKGNIVNVSSTAALGSHAWTAAYSASKGGISAFSKTLAVEYGVLGLNVNCICPASIKTKMSTETPLPDGFDKRLLKKIMPVDGVNRSPDDVASAIAFLASKDAVHINGINLRVDGGLLS
;
A
#
# COMPACT_ATOMS: atom_id res chain seq x y z
N MET A 1 7.58 14.70 -16.28
CA MET A 1 8.71 13.75 -16.29
C MET A 1 8.13 12.34 -16.38
N LYS A 2 8.57 11.50 -17.31
CA LYS A 2 8.01 10.14 -17.48
C LYS A 2 8.98 9.10 -16.85
N ARG A 3 8.97 9.01 -15.52
CA ARG A 3 9.85 8.10 -14.76
C ARG A 3 9.58 6.61 -15.01
N PHE A 4 8.37 6.29 -15.46
CA PHE A 4 7.90 4.91 -15.64
C PHE A 4 7.68 4.54 -17.11
N ASN A 5 8.31 5.25 -18.05
CA ASN A 5 8.16 4.90 -19.46
C ASN A 5 8.62 3.44 -19.69
N GLU A 6 7.73 2.63 -20.31
CA GLU A 6 7.93 1.19 -20.54
C GLU A 6 8.09 0.32 -19.28
N LYS A 7 7.77 0.86 -18.09
CA LYS A 7 7.85 0.13 -16.82
C LYS A 7 6.54 -0.58 -16.53
N LEU A 8 6.63 -1.85 -16.12
CA LEU A 8 5.50 -2.64 -15.67
C LEU A 8 5.41 -2.58 -14.14
N VAL A 9 4.28 -2.08 -13.65
CA VAL A 9 4.05 -1.88 -12.22
C VAL A 9 2.80 -2.65 -11.77
N VAL A 10 2.94 -3.48 -10.74
CA VAL A 10 1.83 -4.14 -10.08
C VAL A 10 1.36 -3.29 -8.89
N LEU A 11 0.07 -3.00 -8.83
CA LEU A 11 -0.54 -2.16 -7.80
C LEU A 11 -1.75 -2.85 -7.17
N SER A 12 -1.71 -3.13 -5.87
CA SER A 12 -2.86 -3.60 -5.10
C SER A 12 -3.61 -2.44 -4.43
N GLY A 13 -4.93 -2.61 -4.21
CA GLY A 13 -5.77 -1.56 -3.63
C GLY A 13 -6.02 -0.39 -4.59
N ALA A 14 -6.07 -0.67 -5.89
CA ALA A 14 -6.10 0.34 -6.94
C ALA A 14 -7.47 1.01 -7.15
N ALA A 15 -8.55 0.44 -6.61
CA ALA A 15 -9.92 0.88 -6.91
C ALA A 15 -10.31 2.20 -6.23
N ALA A 16 -9.65 2.60 -5.14
CA ALA A 16 -10.03 3.79 -4.37
C ALA A 16 -8.85 4.47 -3.65
N GLY A 17 -9.09 5.67 -3.15
CA GLY A 17 -8.20 6.40 -2.24
C GLY A 17 -6.77 6.54 -2.74
N ILE A 18 -5.80 6.17 -1.90
CA ILE A 18 -4.36 6.29 -2.20
C ILE A 18 -4.00 5.45 -3.43
N GLY A 19 -4.51 4.21 -3.54
CA GLY A 19 -4.21 3.35 -4.67
C GLY A 19 -4.74 3.89 -6.00
N TYR A 20 -5.95 4.44 -6.00
CA TYR A 20 -6.52 5.09 -7.18
C TYR A 20 -5.67 6.30 -7.63
N SER A 21 -5.33 7.20 -6.71
CA SER A 21 -4.45 8.34 -7.02
C SER A 21 -3.05 7.88 -7.47
N THR A 22 -2.54 6.80 -6.89
CA THR A 22 -1.26 6.20 -7.30
C THR A 22 -1.33 5.67 -8.74
N ALA A 23 -2.42 4.97 -9.10
CA ALA A 23 -2.62 4.49 -10.47
C ALA A 23 -2.65 5.64 -11.48
N LEU A 24 -3.40 6.72 -11.17
CA LEU A 24 -3.42 7.92 -12.03
C LEU A 24 -2.04 8.53 -12.19
N ARG A 25 -1.32 8.69 -11.08
CA ARG A 25 0.02 9.29 -11.08
C ARG A 25 1.03 8.46 -11.89
N LEU A 26 1.05 7.15 -11.69
CA LEU A 26 1.95 6.26 -12.41
C LEU A 26 1.65 6.22 -13.91
N ALA A 27 0.38 6.20 -14.29
CA ALA A 27 -0.03 6.24 -15.70
C ALA A 27 0.37 7.57 -16.36
N ASP A 28 0.21 8.71 -15.68
CA ASP A 28 0.66 10.01 -16.18
C ASP A 28 2.19 10.04 -16.37
N GLU A 29 2.92 9.31 -15.55
CA GLU A 29 4.37 9.16 -15.65
C GLU A 29 4.83 8.03 -16.60
N GLY A 30 3.89 7.38 -17.32
CA GLY A 30 4.17 6.46 -18.42
C GLY A 30 4.19 4.98 -18.04
N ALA A 31 3.73 4.60 -16.84
CA ALA A 31 3.69 3.21 -16.41
C ALA A 31 2.65 2.38 -17.17
N ASN A 32 2.98 1.12 -17.38
CA ASN A 32 2.06 0.05 -17.72
C ASN A 32 1.62 -0.62 -16.41
N LEU A 33 0.31 -0.72 -16.15
CA LEU A 33 -0.22 -1.11 -14.87
C LEU A 33 -0.89 -2.48 -14.91
N ILE A 34 -0.56 -3.31 -13.94
CA ILE A 34 -1.35 -4.47 -13.52
C ILE A 34 -2.02 -4.08 -12.20
N VAL A 35 -3.34 -4.04 -12.18
CA VAL A 35 -4.08 -3.54 -11.01
C VAL A 35 -4.91 -4.64 -10.37
N ILE A 36 -4.86 -4.71 -9.06
CA ILE A 36 -5.51 -5.75 -8.23
C ILE A 36 -6.34 -5.04 -7.16
N ASP A 37 -7.62 -5.38 -7.06
CA ASP A 37 -8.50 -4.91 -5.99
C ASP A 37 -9.69 -5.87 -5.85
N TYR A 38 -10.30 -5.92 -4.67
CA TYR A 38 -11.53 -6.71 -4.47
C TYR A 38 -12.79 -6.00 -5.00
N ASP A 39 -12.75 -4.67 -5.21
CA ASP A 39 -13.86 -3.87 -5.74
C ASP A 39 -13.89 -3.90 -7.28
N ALA A 40 -14.71 -4.78 -7.83
CA ALA A 40 -14.90 -4.92 -9.28
C ALA A 40 -15.38 -3.63 -9.95
N ASN A 41 -16.24 -2.84 -9.28
CA ASN A 41 -16.77 -1.61 -9.84
C ASN A 41 -15.70 -0.52 -9.89
N GLY A 42 -14.89 -0.40 -8.83
CA GLY A 42 -13.77 0.52 -8.77
C GLY A 42 -12.70 0.18 -9.82
N ILE A 43 -12.34 -1.09 -10.00
CA ILE A 43 -11.45 -1.56 -11.06
C ILE A 43 -11.99 -1.19 -12.44
N LYS A 44 -13.27 -1.44 -12.71
CA LYS A 44 -13.92 -1.09 -13.98
C LYS A 44 -13.88 0.41 -14.27
N ALA A 45 -14.14 1.23 -13.25
CA ALA A 45 -14.07 2.68 -13.35
C ALA A 45 -12.63 3.16 -13.64
N LEU A 46 -11.65 2.63 -12.92
CA LEU A 46 -10.24 2.93 -13.12
C LEU A 46 -9.78 2.54 -14.54
N LYS A 47 -10.13 1.34 -15.00
CA LYS A 47 -9.81 0.88 -16.36
C LYS A 47 -10.38 1.82 -17.42
N LYS A 48 -11.63 2.26 -17.27
CA LYS A 48 -12.24 3.24 -18.17
C LYS A 48 -11.50 4.58 -18.16
N LYS A 49 -10.99 5.01 -17.01
CA LYS A 49 -10.27 6.28 -16.85
C LYS A 49 -8.88 6.25 -17.48
N LEU A 50 -8.13 5.17 -17.30
CA LEU A 50 -6.73 5.04 -17.72
C LEU A 50 -6.54 4.34 -19.06
N ASN A 51 -7.56 3.60 -19.53
CA ASN A 51 -7.61 2.95 -20.84
C ASN A 51 -6.30 2.20 -21.21
N SER A 52 -5.42 2.82 -22.02
CA SER A 52 -4.21 2.20 -22.56
C SER A 52 -3.09 1.94 -21.55
N SER A 53 -3.13 2.57 -20.37
CA SER A 53 -2.10 2.37 -19.34
C SER A 53 -2.35 1.15 -18.45
N ILE A 54 -3.52 0.52 -18.54
CA ILE A 54 -3.82 -0.70 -17.78
C ILE A 54 -3.74 -1.91 -18.70
N PHE A 55 -2.76 -2.77 -18.42
CA PHE A 55 -2.55 -4.00 -19.17
C PHE A 55 -3.42 -5.13 -18.67
N GLU A 56 -3.45 -5.34 -17.33
CA GLU A 56 -4.22 -6.41 -16.70
C GLU A 56 -5.01 -5.88 -15.51
N THR A 57 -6.15 -6.51 -15.26
CA THR A 57 -7.00 -6.21 -14.09
C THR A 57 -7.41 -7.49 -13.40
N TYR A 58 -7.24 -7.57 -12.09
CA TYR A 58 -7.67 -8.70 -11.28
C TYR A 58 -8.62 -8.24 -10.17
N VAL A 59 -9.82 -8.81 -10.15
CA VAL A 59 -10.76 -8.63 -9.03
C VAL A 59 -10.45 -9.74 -8.02
N HIS A 60 -9.75 -9.37 -6.94
CA HIS A 60 -9.19 -10.36 -6.03
C HIS A 60 -8.99 -9.79 -4.61
N ASP A 61 -9.26 -10.61 -3.59
CA ASP A 61 -8.91 -10.34 -2.20
C ASP A 61 -7.49 -10.86 -1.94
N ILE A 62 -6.56 -9.95 -1.65
CA ILE A 62 -5.15 -10.30 -1.41
C ILE A 62 -4.93 -11.21 -0.18
N ALA A 63 -5.94 -11.37 0.69
CA ALA A 63 -5.89 -12.32 1.81
C ALA A 63 -6.04 -13.78 1.35
N ASP A 64 -6.47 -14.04 0.11
CA ASP A 64 -6.51 -15.36 -0.50
C ASP A 64 -5.16 -15.68 -1.15
N GLU A 65 -4.38 -16.57 -0.51
CA GLU A 65 -3.05 -16.97 -0.97
C GLU A 65 -3.07 -17.65 -2.34
N GLU A 66 -3.96 -18.64 -2.51
CA GLU A 66 -4.01 -19.44 -3.73
C GLU A 66 -4.40 -18.60 -4.95
N GLY A 67 -5.35 -17.67 -4.78
CA GLY A 67 -5.71 -16.72 -5.83
C GLY A 67 -4.57 -15.76 -6.15
N THR A 68 -3.86 -15.25 -5.13
CA THR A 68 -2.69 -14.38 -5.34
C THR A 68 -1.59 -15.12 -6.10
N LYS A 69 -1.30 -16.38 -5.72
CA LYS A 69 -0.34 -17.23 -6.43
C LYS A 69 -0.69 -17.40 -7.90
N LYS A 70 -1.94 -17.75 -8.22
CA LYS A 70 -2.41 -17.91 -9.60
C LYS A 70 -2.26 -16.63 -10.42
N ILE A 71 -2.57 -15.47 -9.83
CA ILE A 71 -2.39 -14.18 -10.50
C ILE A 71 -0.92 -13.99 -10.91
N PHE A 72 0.03 -14.26 -10.03
CA PHE A 72 1.45 -14.10 -10.37
C PHE A 72 1.96 -15.18 -11.31
N GLU A 73 1.40 -16.40 -11.30
CA GLU A 73 1.66 -17.40 -12.34
C GLU A 73 1.23 -16.88 -13.72
N GLU A 74 0.01 -16.35 -13.86
CA GLU A 74 -0.48 -15.75 -15.10
C GLU A 74 0.34 -14.53 -15.55
N VAL A 75 0.81 -13.71 -14.60
CA VAL A 75 1.67 -12.56 -14.90
C VAL A 75 3.04 -13.04 -15.38
N CYS A 76 3.63 -14.08 -14.77
CA CYS A 76 4.89 -14.69 -15.20
C CYS A 76 4.81 -15.28 -16.61
N ASP A 77 3.67 -15.88 -16.99
CA ASP A 77 3.46 -16.44 -18.33
C ASP A 77 3.46 -15.36 -19.43
N LYS A 78 3.08 -14.13 -19.09
CA LYS A 78 2.94 -13.02 -20.04
C LYS A 78 4.13 -12.07 -20.04
N TYR A 79 4.80 -11.90 -18.90
CA TYR A 79 5.82 -10.89 -18.70
C TYR A 79 7.07 -11.48 -18.04
N VAL A 80 8.23 -11.12 -18.53
CA VAL A 80 9.52 -11.62 -18.01
C VAL A 80 9.83 -11.06 -16.63
N SER A 81 9.48 -9.80 -16.38
CA SER A 81 9.77 -9.11 -15.11
C SER A 81 8.75 -8.02 -14.82
N ILE A 82 8.67 -7.60 -13.57
CA ILE A 82 7.96 -6.40 -13.15
C ILE A 82 8.96 -5.41 -12.54
N ASP A 83 8.78 -4.11 -12.78
CA ASP A 83 9.72 -3.07 -12.34
C ASP A 83 9.40 -2.56 -10.93
N ALA A 84 8.13 -2.61 -10.53
CA ALA A 84 7.74 -2.26 -9.17
C ALA A 84 6.50 -3.04 -8.71
N LEU A 85 6.44 -3.32 -7.41
CA LEU A 85 5.26 -3.76 -6.67
C LEU A 85 4.87 -2.68 -5.67
N ILE A 86 3.62 -2.25 -5.71
CA ILE A 86 3.08 -1.25 -4.79
C ILE A 86 1.89 -1.85 -4.05
N ASN A 87 2.04 -2.06 -2.75
CA ASN A 87 1.02 -2.65 -1.89
C ASN A 87 0.29 -1.55 -1.12
N VAL A 88 -0.90 -1.19 -1.61
CA VAL A 88 -1.78 -0.17 -0.98
C VAL A 88 -2.99 -0.81 -0.30
N ALA A 89 -3.42 -1.98 -0.77
CA ALA A 89 -4.59 -2.66 -0.23
C ALA A 89 -4.52 -2.81 1.29
N GLY A 90 -5.64 -2.55 1.95
CA GLY A 90 -5.73 -2.67 3.40
C GLY A 90 -7.06 -2.16 3.91
N ILE A 91 -7.39 -2.54 5.14
CA ILE A 91 -8.60 -2.16 5.85
C ILE A 91 -8.25 -1.58 7.21
N LEU A 92 -9.14 -0.70 7.72
CA LEU A 92 -9.03 -0.04 9.02
C LEU A 92 -10.20 -0.48 9.90
N GLY A 93 -9.96 -0.62 11.20
CA GLY A 93 -10.98 -0.77 12.21
C GLY A 93 -10.60 0.01 13.46
N PHE A 94 -11.60 0.64 14.08
CA PHE A 94 -11.47 1.28 15.37
C PHE A 94 -12.28 0.50 16.40
N ASP A 95 -11.64 0.09 17.50
CA ASP A 95 -12.31 -0.52 18.64
C ASP A 95 -11.48 -0.31 19.92
N HIS A 96 -12.12 -0.29 21.09
CA HIS A 96 -11.36 -0.36 22.33
C HIS A 96 -10.59 -1.66 22.39
N SER A 97 -9.29 -1.60 22.70
CA SER A 97 -8.39 -2.76 22.62
C SER A 97 -8.88 -3.99 23.40
N LYS A 98 -9.61 -3.76 24.51
CA LYS A 98 -10.21 -4.83 25.33
C LYS A 98 -11.44 -5.48 24.67
N ASP A 99 -12.08 -4.82 23.71
CA ASP A 99 -13.35 -5.22 23.10
C ASP A 99 -13.17 -5.72 21.66
N VAL A 100 -11.95 -5.66 21.11
CA VAL A 100 -11.64 -6.14 19.74
C VAL A 100 -12.05 -7.59 19.59
N LYS A 101 -12.96 -7.87 18.67
CA LYS A 101 -13.38 -9.22 18.36
C LYS A 101 -12.28 -9.97 17.59
N MET A 102 -12.05 -11.22 17.92
CA MET A 102 -11.01 -12.02 17.27
C MET A 102 -11.20 -12.17 15.75
N GLN A 103 -12.44 -12.18 15.28
CA GLN A 103 -12.72 -12.17 13.84
C GLN A 103 -12.25 -10.89 13.14
N ASP A 104 -12.44 -9.72 13.77
CA ASP A 104 -12.04 -8.42 13.21
C ASP A 104 -10.51 -8.26 13.29
N TRP A 105 -9.91 -8.71 14.39
CA TRP A 105 -8.45 -8.82 14.53
C TRP A 105 -7.87 -9.64 13.37
N LYS A 106 -8.34 -10.88 13.19
CA LYS A 106 -7.86 -11.77 12.12
C LYS A 106 -8.06 -11.16 10.76
N LYS A 107 -9.25 -10.62 10.46
CA LYS A 107 -9.54 -10.00 9.17
C LYS A 107 -8.55 -8.88 8.85
N ILE A 108 -8.24 -8.00 9.82
CA ILE A 108 -7.29 -6.89 9.61
C ILE A 108 -5.87 -7.42 9.41
N ILE A 109 -5.43 -8.39 10.21
CA ILE A 109 -4.10 -9.00 10.06
C ILE A 109 -3.99 -9.73 8.72
N ASP A 110 -4.97 -10.55 8.38
CA ASP A 110 -4.97 -11.36 7.16
C ASP A 110 -4.94 -10.47 5.91
N THR A 111 -5.79 -9.43 5.85
CA THR A 111 -5.79 -8.52 4.71
C THR A 111 -4.53 -7.66 4.66
N ASN A 112 -4.21 -6.94 5.76
CA ASN A 112 -3.16 -5.93 5.69
C ASN A 112 -1.75 -6.53 5.67
N LEU A 113 -1.47 -7.48 6.57
CA LEU A 113 -0.12 -8.02 6.77
C LEU A 113 0.11 -9.28 5.93
N THR A 114 -0.75 -10.28 6.11
CA THR A 114 -0.58 -11.57 5.43
C THR A 114 -0.76 -11.42 3.93
N GLY A 115 -1.77 -10.66 3.47
CA GLY A 115 -1.97 -10.38 2.05
C GLY A 115 -0.81 -9.60 1.43
N THR A 116 -0.27 -8.59 2.14
CA THR A 116 0.95 -7.89 1.67
C THR A 116 2.14 -8.85 1.57
N PHE A 117 2.28 -9.78 2.51
CA PHE A 117 3.30 -10.83 2.44
C PHE A 117 3.13 -11.72 1.20
N PHE A 118 1.92 -12.18 0.90
CA PHE A 118 1.65 -13.00 -0.29
C PHE A 118 1.99 -12.24 -1.58
N MET A 119 1.55 -11.00 -1.69
CA MET A 119 1.89 -10.14 -2.83
C MET A 119 3.41 -10.01 -3.03
N CYS A 120 4.16 -9.75 -1.95
CA CYS A 120 5.61 -9.67 -2.03
C CYS A 120 6.24 -11.02 -2.39
N ARG A 121 5.82 -12.11 -1.73
CA ARG A 121 6.35 -13.46 -1.93
C ARG A 121 6.29 -13.89 -3.39
N TYR A 122 5.13 -13.72 -4.02
CA TYR A 122 4.91 -14.19 -5.39
C TYR A 122 5.46 -13.23 -6.45
N ALA A 123 5.60 -11.94 -6.12
CA ALA A 123 6.23 -10.96 -7.02
C ALA A 123 7.77 -11.01 -7.03
N LEU A 124 8.40 -11.47 -5.94
CA LEU A 124 9.85 -11.44 -5.75
C LEU A 124 10.66 -12.02 -6.92
N PRO A 125 10.33 -13.20 -7.49
CA PRO A 125 11.11 -13.74 -8.60
C PRO A 125 11.20 -12.77 -9.79
N MET A 126 10.11 -12.11 -10.15
CA MET A 126 10.04 -11.17 -11.27
C MET A 126 10.73 -9.83 -10.95
N LEU A 127 10.62 -9.36 -9.70
CA LEU A 127 11.27 -8.15 -9.22
C LEU A 127 12.81 -8.29 -9.16
N LEU A 128 13.31 -9.48 -8.84
CA LEU A 128 14.75 -9.74 -8.81
C LEU A 128 15.37 -9.71 -10.21
N ILE A 129 14.64 -10.12 -11.25
CA ILE A 129 15.09 -10.02 -12.65
C ILE A 129 15.31 -8.55 -13.04
N SER A 130 14.39 -7.66 -12.72
CA SER A 130 14.44 -6.23 -13.06
C SER A 130 15.33 -5.41 -12.11
N LYS A 131 15.71 -5.97 -10.95
CA LYS A 131 16.26 -5.22 -9.81
C LYS A 131 15.31 -4.06 -9.43
N GLY A 132 14.06 -4.43 -9.22
CA GLY A 132 12.94 -3.50 -9.10
C GLY A 132 12.79 -2.88 -7.72
N ASN A 133 11.59 -2.35 -7.47
CA ASN A 133 11.25 -1.70 -6.21
C ASN A 133 10.00 -2.30 -5.59
N ILE A 134 9.95 -2.40 -4.26
CA ILE A 134 8.73 -2.64 -3.48
C ILE A 134 8.41 -1.40 -2.67
N VAL A 135 7.18 -0.91 -2.77
CA VAL A 135 6.66 0.15 -1.89
C VAL A 135 5.43 -0.38 -1.16
N ASN A 136 5.58 -0.58 0.14
CA ASN A 136 4.50 -1.03 1.00
C ASN A 136 3.86 0.16 1.73
N VAL A 137 2.53 0.28 1.69
CA VAL A 137 1.83 1.33 2.44
C VAL A 137 1.58 0.86 3.86
N SER A 138 2.40 1.35 4.77
CA SER A 138 2.24 1.22 6.22
C SER A 138 1.32 2.33 6.75
N SER A 139 1.66 2.98 7.84
CA SER A 139 0.91 4.08 8.47
C SER A 139 1.75 4.75 9.54
N THR A 140 1.42 5.98 9.91
CA THR A 140 1.90 6.58 11.17
C THR A 140 1.48 5.77 12.40
N ALA A 141 0.41 4.97 12.31
CA ALA A 141 0.00 4.02 13.35
C ALA A 141 1.05 2.94 13.66
N ALA A 142 1.96 2.66 12.71
CA ALA A 142 3.10 1.75 12.91
C ALA A 142 4.26 2.39 13.69
N LEU A 143 4.34 3.72 13.71
CA LEU A 143 5.47 4.48 14.24
C LEU A 143 5.13 5.26 15.51
N GLY A 144 3.87 5.63 15.66
CA GLY A 144 3.34 6.38 16.79
C GLY A 144 2.13 5.70 17.40
N SER A 145 1.50 6.36 18.36
CA SER A 145 0.36 5.82 19.09
C SER A 145 -0.95 6.28 18.46
N HIS A 146 -1.72 5.36 17.91
CA HIS A 146 -3.10 5.60 17.47
C HIS A 146 -4.06 4.84 18.39
N ALA A 147 -4.86 5.58 19.14
CA ALA A 147 -5.87 4.98 20.00
C ALA A 147 -6.89 4.17 19.16
N TRP A 148 -7.43 3.10 19.75
CA TRP A 148 -8.47 2.23 19.18
C TRP A 148 -8.11 1.46 17.90
N THR A 149 -6.85 1.43 17.53
CA THR A 149 -6.41 0.77 16.28
C THR A 149 -5.50 -0.44 16.55
N ALA A 150 -5.75 -1.22 17.59
CA ALA A 150 -4.86 -2.31 18.03
C ALA A 150 -4.47 -3.25 16.88
N ALA A 151 -5.45 -3.86 16.19
CA ALA A 151 -5.20 -4.77 15.06
C ALA A 151 -4.56 -4.05 13.87
N TYR A 152 -5.04 -2.84 13.54
CA TYR A 152 -4.51 -2.05 12.45
C TYR A 152 -3.05 -1.64 12.71
N SER A 153 -2.75 -1.08 13.90
CA SER A 153 -1.38 -0.70 14.29
C SER A 153 -0.43 -1.91 14.27
N ALA A 154 -0.89 -3.06 14.79
CA ALA A 154 -0.11 -4.30 14.75
C ALA A 154 0.19 -4.72 13.29
N SER A 155 -0.82 -4.70 12.41
CA SER A 155 -0.64 -5.05 11.00
C SER A 155 0.34 -4.11 10.28
N LYS A 156 0.20 -2.79 10.48
CA LYS A 156 1.05 -1.79 9.85
C LYS A 156 2.48 -1.77 10.43
N GLY A 157 2.63 -2.05 11.73
CA GLY A 157 3.92 -2.30 12.37
C GLY A 157 4.63 -3.53 11.80
N GLY A 158 3.86 -4.62 11.60
CA GLY A 158 4.34 -5.84 10.93
C GLY A 158 4.83 -5.58 9.51
N ILE A 159 4.08 -4.81 8.70
CA ILE A 159 4.49 -4.41 7.35
C ILE A 159 5.82 -3.65 7.39
N SER A 160 5.97 -2.69 8.31
CA SER A 160 7.20 -1.91 8.44
C SER A 160 8.42 -2.78 8.80
N ALA A 161 8.26 -3.74 9.71
CA ALA A 161 9.32 -4.69 10.09
C ALA A 161 9.64 -5.64 8.93
N PHE A 162 8.63 -6.24 8.30
CA PHE A 162 8.76 -7.15 7.17
C PHE A 162 9.47 -6.48 5.98
N SER A 163 9.12 -5.23 5.66
CA SER A 163 9.76 -4.49 4.57
C SER A 163 11.25 -4.28 4.79
N LYS A 164 11.67 -4.02 6.03
CA LYS A 164 13.10 -3.91 6.38
C LYS A 164 13.82 -5.25 6.23
N THR A 165 13.16 -6.36 6.57
CA THR A 165 13.72 -7.70 6.36
C THR A 165 14.00 -7.93 4.89
N LEU A 166 13.02 -7.68 4.00
CA LEU A 166 13.20 -7.81 2.56
C LEU A 166 14.29 -6.87 2.01
N ALA A 167 14.37 -5.64 2.53
CA ALA A 167 15.38 -4.66 2.11
C ALA A 167 16.80 -5.15 2.41
N VAL A 168 17.02 -5.79 3.55
CA VAL A 168 18.33 -6.37 3.93
C VAL A 168 18.60 -7.66 3.15
N GLU A 169 17.62 -8.56 3.08
CA GLU A 169 17.78 -9.87 2.46
C GLU A 169 18.05 -9.79 0.95
N TYR A 170 17.31 -8.95 0.24
CA TYR A 170 17.36 -8.85 -1.22
C TYR A 170 18.07 -7.58 -1.74
N GLY A 171 18.45 -6.66 -0.86
CA GLY A 171 19.18 -5.43 -1.25
C GLY A 171 20.51 -5.73 -1.91
N VAL A 172 21.21 -6.79 -1.50
CA VAL A 172 22.46 -7.26 -2.12
C VAL A 172 22.26 -7.77 -3.56
N LEU A 173 21.01 -8.09 -3.93
CA LEU A 173 20.61 -8.49 -5.29
C LEU A 173 20.08 -7.32 -6.11
N GLY A 174 20.05 -6.12 -5.53
CA GLY A 174 19.65 -4.87 -6.21
C GLY A 174 18.16 -4.52 -6.06
N LEU A 175 17.40 -5.23 -5.21
CA LEU A 175 16.01 -4.90 -4.89
C LEU A 175 15.96 -3.78 -3.84
N ASN A 176 15.13 -2.76 -4.08
CA ASN A 176 14.83 -1.75 -3.07
C ASN A 176 13.43 -1.99 -2.47
N VAL A 177 13.35 -1.97 -1.14
CA VAL A 177 12.08 -2.14 -0.42
C VAL A 177 11.91 -1.04 0.61
N ASN A 178 10.83 -0.26 0.48
CA ASN A 178 10.55 0.87 1.36
C ASN A 178 9.08 0.88 1.80
N CYS A 179 8.82 1.55 2.91
CA CYS A 179 7.46 1.84 3.36
C CYS A 179 7.12 3.32 3.21
N ILE A 180 5.86 3.58 2.86
CA ILE A 180 5.20 4.87 3.06
C ILE A 180 4.37 4.79 4.35
N CYS A 181 4.46 5.82 5.20
CA CYS A 181 3.70 5.92 6.44
C CYS A 181 2.83 7.20 6.42
N PRO A 182 1.64 7.13 5.79
CA PRO A 182 0.73 8.28 5.78
C PRO A 182 0.11 8.54 7.16
N ALA A 183 -0.19 9.80 7.44
CA ALA A 183 -1.11 10.19 8.51
C ALA A 183 -2.56 10.18 8.01
N SER A 184 -3.40 11.07 8.54
CA SER A 184 -4.80 11.18 8.12
C SER A 184 -4.91 11.72 6.70
N ILE A 185 -5.37 10.85 5.79
CA ILE A 185 -5.59 11.14 4.36
C ILE A 185 -7.08 11.08 4.08
N LYS A 186 -7.61 12.03 3.32
CA LYS A 186 -9.02 12.12 2.96
C LYS A 186 -9.43 11.01 2.00
N THR A 187 -9.83 9.87 2.55
CA THR A 187 -10.30 8.69 1.82
C THR A 187 -11.60 8.18 2.42
N LYS A 188 -12.35 7.34 1.71
CA LYS A 188 -13.53 6.67 2.27
C LYS A 188 -13.16 5.89 3.54
N MET A 189 -12.03 5.20 3.55
CA MET A 189 -11.55 4.47 4.72
C MET A 189 -11.46 5.36 5.97
N SER A 190 -10.94 6.58 5.86
CA SER A 190 -10.79 7.50 7.00
C SER A 190 -12.08 8.22 7.39
N THR A 191 -13.04 8.35 6.47
CA THR A 191 -14.28 9.11 6.71
C THR A 191 -15.46 8.23 7.06
N GLU A 192 -15.47 6.97 6.63
CA GLU A 192 -16.61 6.05 6.78
C GLU A 192 -16.39 4.98 7.88
N THR A 193 -15.14 4.79 8.37
CA THR A 193 -14.89 3.86 9.48
C THR A 193 -15.34 4.49 10.79
N PRO A 194 -16.33 3.89 11.49
CA PRO A 194 -16.86 4.46 12.72
C PRO A 194 -15.84 4.42 13.86
N LEU A 195 -15.85 5.44 14.71
CA LEU A 195 -15.12 5.43 15.97
C LEU A 195 -15.90 4.63 17.03
N PRO A 196 -15.22 4.01 18.03
CA PRO A 196 -15.90 3.25 19.06
C PRO A 196 -16.73 4.15 19.98
N ASP A 197 -17.78 3.61 20.56
CA ASP A 197 -18.61 4.35 21.54
C ASP A 197 -17.76 4.81 22.73
N GLY A 198 -18.06 6.01 23.22
CA GLY A 198 -17.36 6.57 24.38
C GLY A 198 -15.90 6.97 24.13
N PHE A 199 -15.48 7.16 22.88
CA PHE A 199 -14.13 7.58 22.56
C PHE A 199 -13.75 8.96 23.14
N ASP A 200 -12.50 9.13 23.55
CA ASP A 200 -11.98 10.38 24.08
C ASP A 200 -11.48 11.30 22.95
N LYS A 201 -12.21 12.40 22.71
CA LYS A 201 -11.88 13.38 21.66
C LYS A 201 -10.46 13.95 21.77
N ARG A 202 -9.84 13.94 22.96
CA ARG A 202 -8.47 14.44 23.15
C ARG A 202 -7.46 13.58 22.42
N LEU A 203 -7.73 12.26 22.26
CA LEU A 203 -6.86 11.32 21.57
C LEU A 203 -6.92 11.47 20.05
N LEU A 204 -8.00 12.03 19.49
CA LEU A 204 -8.10 12.31 18.07
C LEU A 204 -7.05 13.32 17.60
N LYS A 205 -6.67 14.26 18.45
CA LYS A 205 -5.62 15.25 18.11
C LYS A 205 -4.27 14.61 17.81
N LYS A 206 -4.02 13.40 18.35
CA LYS A 206 -2.76 12.65 18.16
C LYS A 206 -2.67 11.92 16.82
N ILE A 207 -3.71 11.96 16.00
CA ILE A 207 -3.73 11.32 14.68
C ILE A 207 -3.87 12.34 13.54
N MET A 208 -3.89 13.63 13.87
CA MET A 208 -4.03 14.71 12.91
C MET A 208 -2.67 15.36 12.60
N PRO A 209 -2.43 15.78 11.35
CA PRO A 209 -1.27 16.61 11.01
C PRO A 209 -1.18 17.87 11.88
N VAL A 210 0.00 18.46 11.99
CA VAL A 210 0.25 19.65 12.87
C VAL A 210 -0.68 20.80 12.53
N ASP A 211 -1.01 20.99 11.24
CA ASP A 211 -1.92 22.05 10.79
C ASP A 211 -3.40 21.64 10.84
N GLY A 212 -3.72 20.44 11.31
CA GLY A 212 -5.07 19.91 11.40
C GLY A 212 -5.73 19.59 10.06
N VAL A 213 -4.99 19.60 8.95
CA VAL A 213 -5.55 19.41 7.61
C VAL A 213 -5.32 18.00 7.08
N ASN A 214 -6.41 17.29 6.81
CA ASN A 214 -6.34 16.01 6.09
C ASN A 214 -5.93 16.24 4.63
N ARG A 215 -4.85 15.58 4.23
CA ARG A 215 -4.29 15.73 2.88
C ARG A 215 -5.01 14.88 1.84
N SER A 216 -4.79 15.23 0.56
CA SER A 216 -5.25 14.46 -0.59
C SER A 216 -4.49 13.13 -0.70
N PRO A 217 -5.13 12.06 -1.20
CA PRO A 217 -4.43 10.86 -1.64
C PRO A 217 -3.29 11.12 -2.64
N ASP A 218 -3.37 12.20 -3.42
CA ASP A 218 -2.37 12.59 -4.42
C ASP A 218 -1.01 12.94 -3.79
N ASP A 219 -1.02 13.50 -2.57
CA ASP A 219 0.21 13.82 -1.84
C ASP A 219 0.98 12.53 -1.50
N VAL A 220 0.25 11.48 -1.11
CA VAL A 220 0.84 10.15 -0.83
C VAL A 220 1.28 9.47 -2.13
N ALA A 221 0.46 9.55 -3.18
CA ALA A 221 0.76 8.97 -4.49
C ALA A 221 2.07 9.54 -5.08
N SER A 222 2.34 10.83 -4.85
CA SER A 222 3.59 11.48 -5.27
C SER A 222 4.82 10.87 -4.59
N ALA A 223 4.75 10.61 -3.29
CA ALA A 223 5.82 9.96 -2.53
C ALA A 223 5.99 8.48 -2.89
N ILE A 224 4.88 7.76 -3.14
CA ILE A 224 4.90 6.38 -3.65
C ILE A 224 5.61 6.33 -4.99
N ALA A 225 5.23 7.18 -5.95
CA ALA A 225 5.84 7.22 -7.27
C ALA A 225 7.35 7.56 -7.20
N PHE A 226 7.77 8.41 -6.27
CA PHE A 226 9.19 8.67 -6.02
C PHE A 226 9.91 7.39 -5.56
N LEU A 227 9.44 6.73 -4.49
CA LEU A 227 10.09 5.53 -3.96
C LEU A 227 10.04 4.33 -4.92
N ALA A 228 9.02 4.24 -5.77
CA ALA A 228 8.91 3.19 -6.78
C ALA A 228 9.80 3.42 -8.01
N SER A 229 10.41 4.59 -8.15
CA SER A 229 11.22 4.98 -9.31
C SER A 229 12.72 4.81 -9.07
N LYS A 230 13.51 4.98 -10.12
CA LYS A 230 15.00 5.00 -10.04
C LYS A 230 15.55 6.23 -9.32
N ASP A 231 14.73 7.28 -9.08
CA ASP A 231 15.14 8.45 -8.30
C ASP A 231 15.43 8.09 -6.84
N ALA A 232 14.90 6.96 -6.35
CA ALA A 232 15.10 6.45 -4.99
C ALA A 232 16.10 5.28 -4.91
N VAL A 233 16.96 5.08 -5.90
CA VAL A 233 17.85 3.91 -6.00
C VAL A 233 18.75 3.70 -4.77
N HIS A 234 19.11 4.75 -4.05
CA HIS A 234 19.92 4.67 -2.82
C HIS A 234 19.10 4.80 -1.53
N ILE A 235 17.78 4.65 -1.63
CA ILE A 235 16.86 4.66 -0.49
C ILE A 235 16.31 3.25 -0.31
N ASN A 236 16.73 2.56 0.75
CA ASN A 236 16.32 1.18 1.02
C ASN A 236 16.07 0.95 2.51
N GLY A 237 14.99 0.24 2.85
CA GLY A 237 14.63 -0.13 4.22
C GLY A 237 14.06 1.01 5.08
N ILE A 238 13.61 2.12 4.49
CA ILE A 238 13.07 3.25 5.25
C ILE A 238 11.56 3.15 5.47
N ASN A 239 11.10 3.85 6.50
CA ASN A 239 9.70 4.23 6.71
C ASN A 239 9.58 5.74 6.40
N LEU A 240 9.20 6.09 5.18
CA LEU A 240 9.02 7.48 4.78
C LEU A 240 7.68 8.00 5.31
N ARG A 241 7.72 8.95 6.22
CA ARG A 241 6.53 9.60 6.75
C ARG A 241 5.97 10.61 5.73
N VAL A 242 4.66 10.53 5.48
CA VAL A 242 3.88 11.51 4.71
C VAL A 242 2.76 11.97 5.64
N ASP A 243 3.13 12.69 6.69
CA ASP A 243 2.32 12.87 7.89
C ASP A 243 2.06 14.33 8.29
N GLY A 244 2.56 15.29 7.51
CA GLY A 244 2.40 16.72 7.82
C GLY A 244 2.94 17.10 9.20
N GLY A 245 4.04 16.45 9.65
CA GLY A 245 4.70 16.74 10.92
C GLY A 245 4.04 16.10 12.14
N LEU A 246 3.09 15.18 11.98
CA LEU A 246 2.38 14.53 13.09
C LEU A 246 3.35 13.88 14.11
N LEU A 247 4.41 13.26 13.64
CA LEU A 247 5.39 12.53 14.47
C LEU A 247 6.74 13.25 14.56
N SER A 248 6.73 14.58 14.43
CA SER A 248 7.94 15.41 14.56
C SER A 248 8.25 15.69 16.01
#